data_e35d6e6431c786f89b8fb0f7f828aa56
#
_entry.id   e35d6e6431c786f89b8fb0f7f828aa56
#
_cell.length_a   1.000
_cell.length_b   1.000
_cell.length_c   1.000
_cell.angle_alpha   90.00
_cell.angle_beta   90.00
_cell.angle_gamma   90.00
#
_symmetry.space_group_name_H-M   'P 1'
#
loop_
_entity.id
_entity.type
_entity.pdbx_description
1 polymer ?
#
loop_
_entity_poly.entity_id
_entity_poly.type
_entity_poly.pdbx_seq_one_letter_code
_entity_poly.pdbx_strand_id
1 'polypeptide(L)'
;LGNRFGKLEKGSMQRYIQFGNKFLSKTYSTVYKKKIGDVLTGLFVMSRRAFDSMRNETPYRAGIAFFAIELANRGYKIVEVPISYYPRGQGPSKLTKSKFFYGVNVASHIIRMARDYNPLLIFGGLGVILIIIGGIIGLYVVYAYFTTGIFNLIGRTLIAFMLVVVGILSIIAGFIIDLLLEIEKKLKR
;
A
#
# COMPACT_ATOMS: atom_id res chain seq x y z
N LEU A 1 -17.81 8.37 -2.66
CA LEU A 1 -16.96 7.84 -3.73
C LEU A 1 -17.77 6.96 -4.67
N GLY A 2 -17.56 7.12 -5.99
CA GLY A 2 -18.16 6.22 -6.97
C GLY A 2 -17.37 4.91 -7.06
N ASN A 3 -18.00 3.77 -6.85
CA ASN A 3 -17.39 2.46 -7.01
C ASN A 3 -17.74 1.88 -8.40
N ARG A 4 -16.75 1.81 -9.31
CA ARG A 4 -16.92 1.29 -10.67
C ARG A 4 -17.12 -0.21 -10.72
N PHE A 5 -16.65 -0.95 -9.71
CA PHE A 5 -16.75 -2.40 -9.68
C PHE A 5 -18.14 -2.91 -9.33
N GLY A 6 -19.03 -2.04 -8.82
CA GLY A 6 -20.40 -2.40 -8.49
C GLY A 6 -21.29 -2.62 -9.71
N LYS A 7 -21.05 -1.89 -10.83
CA LYS A 7 -21.80 -1.98 -12.09
C LYS A 7 -20.86 -1.82 -13.29
N LEU A 8 -19.92 -2.77 -13.41
CA LEU A 8 -18.92 -2.77 -14.47
C LEU A 8 -19.47 -3.44 -15.74
N GLU A 9 -19.60 -2.70 -16.83
CA GLU A 9 -20.01 -3.22 -18.13
C GLU A 9 -18.90 -4.01 -18.84
N LYS A 10 -19.28 -5.04 -19.60
CA LYS A 10 -18.32 -5.85 -20.37
C LYS A 10 -17.52 -4.97 -21.34
N GLY A 11 -16.20 -5.11 -21.32
CA GLY A 11 -15.30 -4.33 -22.20
C GLY A 11 -14.94 -2.93 -21.72
N SER A 12 -15.53 -2.41 -20.63
CA SER A 12 -15.25 -1.07 -20.11
C SER A 12 -13.84 -0.95 -19.48
N MET A 13 -13.29 -2.05 -18.97
CA MET A 13 -11.97 -2.08 -18.34
C MET A 13 -11.25 -3.41 -18.62
N GLN A 14 -10.00 -3.36 -19.05
CA GLN A 14 -9.18 -4.54 -19.30
C GLN A 14 -8.90 -5.32 -18.00
N ARG A 15 -8.91 -6.65 -18.05
CA ARG A 15 -8.80 -7.53 -16.87
C ARG A 15 -7.57 -7.23 -15.98
N TYR A 16 -6.40 -6.97 -16.57
CA TYR A 16 -5.19 -6.64 -15.81
C TYR A 16 -5.31 -5.30 -15.06
N ILE A 17 -6.03 -4.31 -15.65
CA ILE A 17 -6.31 -3.02 -14.99
C ILE A 17 -7.29 -3.22 -13.83
N GLN A 18 -8.32 -4.07 -14.01
CA GLN A 18 -9.25 -4.41 -12.93
C GLN A 18 -8.51 -5.07 -11.77
N PHE A 19 -7.63 -6.03 -12.06
CA PHE A 19 -6.81 -6.71 -11.05
C PHE A 19 -5.92 -5.70 -10.30
N GLY A 20 -5.18 -4.86 -11.03
CA GLY A 20 -4.33 -3.83 -10.44
C GLY A 20 -5.12 -2.86 -9.55
N ASN A 21 -6.28 -2.38 -10.02
CA ASN A 21 -7.12 -1.47 -9.25
C ASN A 21 -7.69 -2.13 -7.98
N LYS A 22 -8.15 -3.39 -8.07
CA LYS A 22 -8.62 -4.15 -6.91
C LYS A 22 -7.48 -4.43 -5.91
N PHE A 23 -6.31 -4.79 -6.42
CA PHE A 23 -5.12 -5.00 -5.59
C PHE A 23 -4.75 -3.72 -4.82
N LEU A 24 -4.66 -2.59 -5.50
CA LEU A 24 -4.37 -1.30 -4.88
C LEU A 24 -5.45 -0.88 -3.87
N SER A 25 -6.73 -1.09 -4.18
CA SER A 25 -7.83 -0.81 -3.26
C SER A 25 -7.81 -1.71 -2.02
N LYS A 26 -7.46 -2.99 -2.18
CA LYS A 26 -7.29 -3.94 -1.07
C LYS A 26 -6.10 -3.55 -0.19
N THR A 27 -4.94 -3.26 -0.80
CA THR A 27 -3.75 -2.79 -0.08
C THR A 27 -4.08 -1.53 0.71
N TYR A 28 -4.73 -0.55 0.08
CA TYR A 28 -5.21 0.65 0.73
C TYR A 28 -6.10 0.33 1.95
N SER A 29 -7.12 -0.50 1.75
CA SER A 29 -8.07 -0.86 2.81
C SER A 29 -7.39 -1.55 4.00
N THR A 30 -6.37 -2.38 3.73
CA THR A 30 -5.57 -3.07 4.75
C THR A 30 -4.69 -2.09 5.53
N VAL A 31 -3.97 -1.23 4.82
CA VAL A 31 -3.04 -0.26 5.43
C VAL A 31 -3.77 0.75 6.30
N TYR A 32 -4.89 1.29 5.81
CA TYR A 32 -5.61 2.36 6.50
C TYR A 32 -6.78 1.87 7.35
N LYS A 33 -7.03 0.56 7.39
CA LYS A 33 -8.16 -0.06 8.10
C LYS A 33 -9.51 0.58 7.72
N LYS A 34 -9.65 1.03 6.47
CA LYS A 34 -10.85 1.65 5.89
C LYS A 34 -11.34 0.84 4.71
N LYS A 35 -12.61 0.45 4.69
CA LYS A 35 -13.19 -0.33 3.59
C LYS A 35 -13.48 0.59 2.40
N ILE A 36 -12.59 0.59 1.41
CA ILE A 36 -12.78 1.28 0.12
C ILE A 36 -12.49 0.28 -1.01
N GLY A 37 -13.51 -0.01 -1.82
CA GLY A 37 -13.45 -0.98 -2.89
C GLY A 37 -12.85 -0.43 -4.20
N ASP A 38 -12.94 0.89 -4.44
CA ASP A 38 -12.40 1.55 -5.63
C ASP A 38 -11.68 2.85 -5.27
N VAL A 39 -10.43 2.72 -4.81
CA VAL A 39 -9.61 3.87 -4.41
C VAL A 39 -9.15 4.74 -5.60
N LEU A 40 -9.18 4.18 -6.81
CA LEU A 40 -8.76 4.87 -8.04
C LEU A 40 -9.94 5.42 -8.85
N THR A 41 -11.11 5.58 -8.22
CA THR A 41 -12.26 6.19 -8.85
C THR A 41 -11.98 7.65 -9.25
N GLY A 42 -12.52 8.09 -10.38
CA GLY A 42 -12.48 9.50 -10.79
C GLY A 42 -13.69 10.30 -10.32
N LEU A 43 -14.70 9.64 -9.75
CA LEU A 43 -15.93 10.29 -9.31
C LEU A 43 -16.00 10.34 -7.79
N PHE A 44 -16.04 11.56 -7.27
CA PHE A 44 -16.24 11.78 -5.84
C PHE A 44 -17.05 13.05 -5.60
N VAL A 45 -17.79 13.06 -4.51
CA VAL A 45 -18.52 14.21 -4.01
C VAL A 45 -18.17 14.36 -2.54
N MET A 46 -17.97 15.59 -2.09
CA MET A 46 -17.72 15.89 -0.68
C MET A 46 -18.54 17.10 -0.24
N SER A 47 -18.82 17.20 1.06
CA SER A 47 -19.46 18.35 1.63
C SER A 47 -18.53 19.57 1.61
N ARG A 48 -19.09 20.77 1.59
CA ARG A 48 -18.32 22.03 1.68
C ARG A 48 -17.41 22.04 2.89
N ARG A 49 -17.90 21.60 4.04
CA ARG A 49 -17.12 21.49 5.28
C ARG A 49 -15.90 20.58 5.12
N ALA A 50 -16.06 19.43 4.44
CA ALA A 50 -14.95 18.51 4.16
C ALA A 50 -13.93 19.15 3.21
N PHE A 51 -14.39 19.84 2.17
CA PHE A 51 -13.53 20.57 1.24
C PHE A 51 -12.72 21.66 1.93
N ASP A 52 -13.38 22.51 2.72
CA ASP A 52 -12.73 23.64 3.41
C ASP A 52 -11.71 23.14 4.45
N SER A 53 -11.97 21.98 5.10
CA SER A 53 -11.01 21.38 6.03
C SER A 53 -9.68 20.92 5.37
N MET A 54 -9.68 20.77 4.05
CA MET A 54 -8.52 20.29 3.28
C MET A 54 -7.84 21.39 2.45
N ARG A 55 -8.46 22.55 2.33
CA ARG A 55 -8.06 23.61 1.40
C ARG A 55 -6.61 24.09 1.55
N ASN A 56 -6.10 24.13 2.77
CA ASN A 56 -4.80 24.73 3.09
C ASN A 56 -3.63 23.73 3.18
N GLU A 57 -3.91 22.42 3.18
CA GLU A 57 -2.91 21.42 3.55
C GLU A 57 -2.64 20.37 2.46
N THR A 58 -3.41 20.40 1.37
CA THR A 58 -3.36 19.31 0.39
C THR A 58 -2.51 19.69 -0.82
N PRO A 59 -1.43 18.97 -1.12
CA PRO A 59 -0.73 19.12 -2.38
C PRO A 59 -1.69 18.74 -3.50
N TYR A 60 -1.98 19.65 -4.40
CA TYR A 60 -2.90 19.51 -5.55
C TYR A 60 -2.63 18.29 -6.46
N ARG A 61 -1.48 17.62 -6.26
CA ARG A 61 -1.02 16.47 -7.05
C ARG A 61 -1.32 15.10 -6.43
N ALA A 62 -1.96 15.05 -5.27
CA ALA A 62 -2.03 13.79 -4.51
C ALA A 62 -3.12 12.80 -4.97
N GLY A 63 -3.98 13.17 -5.90
CA GLY A 63 -5.06 12.29 -6.41
C GLY A 63 -6.17 11.99 -5.40
N ILE A 64 -7.24 11.36 -5.88
CA ILE A 64 -8.48 11.13 -5.11
C ILE A 64 -8.26 10.19 -3.92
N ALA A 65 -7.38 9.20 -4.06
CA ALA A 65 -7.03 8.29 -2.98
C ALA A 65 -6.55 9.04 -1.72
N PHE A 66 -5.76 10.09 -1.91
CA PHE A 66 -5.28 10.93 -0.82
C PHE A 66 -6.42 11.66 -0.10
N PHE A 67 -7.35 12.27 -0.85
CA PHE A 67 -8.51 12.94 -0.25
C PHE A 67 -9.35 11.98 0.60
N ALA A 68 -9.56 10.76 0.11
CA ALA A 68 -10.32 9.76 0.85
C ALA A 68 -9.63 9.36 2.17
N ILE A 69 -8.30 9.22 2.17
CA ILE A 69 -7.52 8.90 3.37
C ILE A 69 -7.62 10.04 4.37
N GLU A 70 -7.27 11.24 3.93
CA GLU A 70 -7.16 12.39 4.80
C GLU A 70 -8.50 12.72 5.45
N LEU A 71 -9.59 12.71 4.68
CA LEU A 71 -10.94 12.91 5.22
C LEU A 71 -11.34 11.81 6.20
N ALA A 72 -10.98 10.54 5.90
CA ALA A 72 -11.24 9.44 6.83
C ALA A 72 -10.47 9.58 8.15
N ASN A 73 -9.23 10.09 8.11
CA ASN A 73 -8.41 10.33 9.29
C ASN A 73 -8.93 11.52 10.13
N ARG A 74 -9.53 12.53 9.48
CA ARG A 74 -10.22 13.65 10.12
C ARG A 74 -11.62 13.28 10.67
N GLY A 75 -11.99 12.00 10.61
CA GLY A 75 -13.26 11.50 11.15
C GLY A 75 -14.48 11.65 10.22
N TYR A 76 -14.28 12.08 8.97
CA TYR A 76 -15.38 12.12 8.00
C TYR A 76 -15.78 10.71 7.56
N LYS A 77 -17.08 10.48 7.48
CA LYS A 77 -17.63 9.22 6.98
C LYS A 77 -17.51 9.16 5.47
N ILE A 78 -16.84 8.10 4.97
CA ILE A 78 -16.74 7.82 3.54
C ILE A 78 -17.77 6.77 3.18
N VAL A 79 -18.55 7.06 2.13
CA VAL A 79 -19.57 6.15 1.58
C VAL A 79 -19.23 5.85 0.14
N GLU A 80 -19.29 4.60 -0.26
CA GLU A 80 -19.19 4.18 -1.65
C GLU A 80 -20.58 3.95 -2.24
N VAL A 81 -20.76 4.44 -3.47
CA VAL A 81 -21.97 4.27 -4.25
C VAL A 81 -21.61 3.56 -5.54
N PRO A 82 -22.26 2.44 -5.89
CA PRO A 82 -22.01 1.75 -7.15
C PRO A 82 -22.40 2.66 -8.32
N ILE A 83 -21.48 2.84 -9.25
CA ILE A 83 -21.70 3.62 -10.47
C ILE A 83 -21.56 2.76 -11.71
N SER A 84 -22.35 3.04 -12.74
CA SER A 84 -22.21 2.39 -14.04
C SER A 84 -20.94 2.89 -14.74
N TYR A 85 -20.12 1.96 -15.22
CA TYR A 85 -18.89 2.27 -15.92
C TYR A 85 -18.92 1.65 -17.32
N TYR A 86 -19.05 2.50 -18.31
CA TYR A 86 -19.22 2.12 -19.71
C TYR A 86 -17.90 2.10 -20.48
N PRO A 87 -17.80 1.31 -21.57
CA PRO A 87 -16.71 1.43 -22.52
C PRO A 87 -16.64 2.85 -23.10
N ARG A 88 -15.44 3.33 -23.37
CA ARG A 88 -15.27 4.63 -24.02
C ARG A 88 -15.76 4.56 -25.45
N GLY A 89 -16.61 5.51 -25.85
CA GLY A 89 -17.11 5.59 -27.22
C GLY A 89 -16.04 5.96 -28.24
N GLN A 90 -15.06 6.84 -27.91
CA GLN A 90 -13.99 7.27 -28.83
C GLN A 90 -12.74 7.75 -28.07
N GLY A 91 -11.58 7.58 -28.71
CA GLY A 91 -10.29 8.17 -28.37
C GLY A 91 -9.44 7.45 -27.29
N PRO A 92 -8.12 7.69 -27.31
CA PRO A 92 -7.20 7.13 -26.34
C PRO A 92 -7.40 7.71 -24.94
N SER A 93 -6.95 6.97 -23.91
CA SER A 93 -7.01 7.45 -22.54
C SER A 93 -6.18 8.73 -22.38
N LYS A 94 -6.76 9.80 -21.85
CA LYS A 94 -6.04 11.03 -21.51
C LYS A 94 -5.06 10.84 -20.34
N LEU A 95 -5.24 9.78 -19.55
CA LEU A 95 -4.35 9.41 -18.46
C LEU A 95 -3.16 8.64 -19.03
N THR A 96 -2.11 9.38 -19.37
CA THR A 96 -0.75 8.91 -19.62
C THR A 96 -0.48 8.04 -20.85
N LYS A 97 0.66 8.33 -21.46
CA LYS A 97 1.31 7.52 -22.50
C LYS A 97 1.69 6.11 -22.02
N SER A 98 1.69 5.83 -20.70
CA SER A 98 1.92 4.51 -20.13
C SER A 98 1.09 4.25 -18.86
N LYS A 99 0.16 3.32 -18.97
CA LYS A 99 -0.68 2.82 -17.86
C LYS A 99 0.16 2.18 -16.74
N PHE A 100 1.30 1.60 -17.09
CA PHE A 100 2.25 0.98 -16.16
C PHE A 100 2.87 2.03 -15.22
N PHE A 101 3.41 3.12 -15.77
CA PHE A 101 3.97 4.20 -14.95
C PHE A 101 2.93 4.87 -14.03
N TYR A 102 1.68 4.96 -14.48
CA TYR A 102 0.60 5.43 -13.61
C TYR A 102 0.38 4.48 -12.42
N GLY A 103 0.33 3.17 -12.67
CA GLY A 103 0.22 2.16 -11.61
C GLY A 103 1.37 2.23 -10.61
N VAL A 104 2.61 2.35 -11.09
CA VAL A 104 3.81 2.49 -10.25
C VAL A 104 3.75 3.78 -9.42
N ASN A 105 3.33 4.90 -10.01
CA ASN A 105 3.17 6.15 -9.26
C ASN A 105 2.13 6.03 -8.15
N VAL A 106 0.97 5.43 -8.44
CA VAL A 106 -0.07 5.21 -7.41
C VAL A 106 0.44 4.27 -6.32
N ALA A 107 1.09 3.17 -6.67
CA ALA A 107 1.69 2.26 -5.70
C ALA A 107 2.73 2.97 -4.82
N SER A 108 3.60 3.80 -5.41
CA SER A 108 4.59 4.60 -4.68
C SER A 108 3.92 5.57 -3.69
N HIS A 109 2.81 6.19 -4.08
CA HIS A 109 2.05 7.06 -3.18
C HIS A 109 1.43 6.27 -2.02
N ILE A 110 0.83 5.11 -2.30
CA ILE A 110 0.26 4.24 -1.26
C ILE A 110 1.35 3.80 -0.27
N ILE A 111 2.54 3.41 -0.76
CA ILE A 111 3.66 3.00 0.09
C ILE A 111 4.17 4.17 0.95
N ARG A 112 4.36 5.36 0.37
CA ARG A 112 4.79 6.53 1.14
C ARG A 112 3.80 6.88 2.23
N MET A 113 2.52 6.94 1.88
CA MET A 113 1.48 7.21 2.86
C MET A 113 1.37 6.09 3.91
N ALA A 114 1.52 4.82 3.51
CA ALA A 114 1.54 3.70 4.44
C ALA A 114 2.69 3.81 5.46
N ARG A 115 3.88 4.24 5.00
CA ARG A 115 5.01 4.53 5.88
C ARG A 115 4.68 5.63 6.89
N ASP A 116 3.98 6.67 6.46
CA ASP A 116 3.69 7.83 7.30
C ASP A 116 2.51 7.59 8.27
N TYR A 117 1.63 6.62 7.99
CA TYR A 117 0.45 6.31 8.82
C TYR A 117 0.54 4.98 9.58
N ASN A 118 1.25 3.99 9.06
CA ASN A 118 1.43 2.67 9.66
C ASN A 118 2.84 2.11 9.38
N PRO A 119 3.88 2.74 9.94
CA PRO A 119 5.27 2.32 9.69
C PRO A 119 5.55 0.89 10.14
N LEU A 120 4.94 0.45 11.24
CA LEU A 120 5.09 -0.91 11.74
C LEU A 120 4.62 -1.95 10.71
N LEU A 121 3.56 -1.68 9.93
CA LEU A 121 3.10 -2.60 8.89
C LEU A 121 4.12 -2.71 7.75
N ILE A 122 4.75 -1.61 7.34
CA ILE A 122 5.75 -1.61 6.26
C ILE A 122 7.06 -2.23 6.73
N PHE A 123 7.66 -1.67 7.78
CA PHE A 123 8.97 -2.12 8.27
C PHE A 123 8.87 -3.48 8.96
N GLY A 124 7.80 -3.71 9.71
CA GLY A 124 7.54 -5.01 10.36
C GLY A 124 7.26 -6.11 9.33
N GLY A 125 6.42 -5.83 8.32
CA GLY A 125 6.16 -6.77 7.23
C GLY A 125 7.42 -7.12 6.44
N LEU A 126 8.25 -6.12 6.08
CA LEU A 126 9.55 -6.34 5.45
C LEU A 126 10.47 -7.17 6.34
N GLY A 127 10.54 -6.84 7.62
CA GLY A 127 11.37 -7.58 8.59
C GLY A 127 10.96 -9.04 8.71
N VAL A 128 9.66 -9.34 8.79
CA VAL A 128 9.16 -10.73 8.84
C VAL A 128 9.53 -11.49 7.55
N ILE A 129 9.40 -10.88 6.38
CA ILE A 129 9.80 -11.50 5.10
C ILE A 129 11.28 -11.83 5.09
N LEU A 130 12.14 -10.90 5.53
CA LEU A 130 13.59 -11.11 5.59
C LEU A 130 13.96 -12.23 6.56
N ILE A 131 13.31 -12.31 7.74
CA ILE A 131 13.52 -13.37 8.71
C ILE A 131 13.10 -14.73 8.13
N ILE A 132 11.97 -14.81 7.44
CA ILE A 132 11.51 -16.06 6.82
C ILE A 132 12.51 -16.51 5.75
N ILE A 133 12.95 -15.62 4.85
CA ILE A 133 13.93 -15.95 3.81
C ILE A 133 15.25 -16.40 4.43
N GLY A 134 15.77 -15.65 5.40
CA GLY A 134 17.00 -15.99 6.14
C GLY A 134 16.87 -17.32 6.87
N GLY A 135 15.72 -17.57 7.50
CA GLY A 135 15.42 -18.84 8.18
C GLY A 135 15.39 -20.04 7.21
N ILE A 136 14.77 -19.89 6.04
CA ILE A 136 14.76 -20.96 5.01
C ILE A 136 16.18 -21.27 4.53
N ILE A 137 16.99 -20.22 4.25
CA ILE A 137 18.39 -20.42 3.85
C ILE A 137 19.20 -21.07 4.98
N GLY A 138 18.99 -20.63 6.23
CA GLY A 138 19.66 -21.21 7.39
C GLY A 138 19.31 -22.69 7.60
N LEU A 139 18.04 -23.04 7.52
CA LEU A 139 17.59 -24.44 7.60
C LEU A 139 18.19 -25.30 6.47
N TYR A 140 18.26 -24.75 5.26
CA TYR A 140 18.93 -25.45 4.14
C TYR A 140 20.42 -25.69 4.43
N VAL A 141 21.13 -24.73 5.00
CA VAL A 141 22.54 -24.87 5.38
C VAL A 141 22.72 -25.96 6.44
N VAL A 142 21.88 -25.97 7.46
CA VAL A 142 21.89 -27.00 8.51
C VAL A 142 21.62 -28.39 7.93
N TYR A 143 20.60 -28.52 7.07
CA TYR A 143 20.30 -29.79 6.38
C TYR A 143 21.47 -30.27 5.53
N ALA A 144 22.07 -29.39 4.72
CA ALA A 144 23.21 -29.72 3.86
C ALA A 144 24.43 -30.15 4.68
N TYR A 145 24.69 -29.52 5.84
CA TYR A 145 25.75 -29.92 6.75
C TYR A 145 25.59 -31.36 7.27
N PHE A 146 24.39 -31.73 7.70
CA PHE A 146 24.12 -33.08 8.22
C PHE A 146 24.15 -34.17 7.14
N THR A 147 23.82 -33.83 5.87
CA THR A 147 23.73 -34.81 4.78
C THR A 147 25.05 -34.98 4.04
N THR A 148 25.84 -33.90 3.87
CA THR A 148 27.04 -33.94 3.02
C THR A 148 28.35 -33.83 3.80
N GLY A 149 28.31 -33.41 5.07
CA GLY A 149 29.51 -33.16 5.91
C GLY A 149 30.39 -31.99 5.41
N ILE A 150 29.95 -31.25 4.40
CA ILE A 150 30.74 -30.21 3.75
C ILE A 150 30.59 -28.86 4.47
N PHE A 151 31.69 -28.33 4.99
CA PHE A 151 31.75 -27.01 5.66
C PHE A 151 31.77 -25.80 4.72
N ASN A 152 31.74 -26.00 3.39
CA ASN A 152 31.98 -24.92 2.42
C ASN A 152 30.73 -24.07 2.12
N LEU A 153 29.85 -23.86 3.12
CA LEU A 153 28.63 -23.05 2.97
C LEU A 153 28.72 -21.71 3.72
N ILE A 154 29.95 -21.26 4.06
CA ILE A 154 30.19 -20.04 4.86
C ILE A 154 29.44 -18.81 4.30
N GLY A 155 29.52 -18.59 2.99
CA GLY A 155 28.83 -17.46 2.36
C GLY A 155 27.31 -17.51 2.51
N ARG A 156 26.69 -18.69 2.40
CA ARG A 156 25.24 -18.85 2.57
C ARG A 156 24.82 -18.66 4.02
N THR A 157 25.62 -19.17 4.97
CA THR A 157 25.40 -18.98 6.42
C THR A 157 25.45 -17.49 6.75
N LEU A 158 26.43 -16.76 6.24
CA LEU A 158 26.57 -15.32 6.47
C LEU A 158 25.38 -14.54 5.90
N ILE A 159 24.93 -14.86 4.68
CA ILE A 159 23.74 -14.23 4.07
C ILE A 159 22.49 -14.53 4.94
N ALA A 160 22.29 -15.79 5.34
CA ALA A 160 21.15 -16.15 6.17
C ALA A 160 21.14 -15.35 7.49
N PHE A 161 22.29 -15.26 8.16
CA PHE A 161 22.44 -14.49 9.39
C PHE A 161 22.17 -13.00 9.17
N MET A 162 22.74 -12.39 8.13
CA MET A 162 22.53 -10.97 7.81
C MET A 162 21.06 -10.68 7.54
N LEU A 163 20.35 -11.55 6.80
CA LEU A 163 18.93 -11.37 6.52
C LEU A 163 18.09 -11.38 7.79
N VAL A 164 18.37 -12.29 8.73
CA VAL A 164 17.67 -12.34 10.01
C VAL A 164 17.95 -11.11 10.85
N VAL A 165 19.21 -10.67 10.95
CA VAL A 165 19.59 -9.48 11.72
C VAL A 165 18.94 -8.22 11.12
N VAL A 166 19.03 -8.02 9.82
CA VAL A 166 18.38 -6.87 9.13
C VAL A 166 16.87 -6.94 9.29
N GLY A 167 16.27 -8.13 9.25
CA GLY A 167 14.85 -8.33 9.48
C GLY A 167 14.42 -7.89 10.89
N ILE A 168 15.16 -8.29 11.92
CA ILE A 168 14.91 -7.88 13.31
C ILE A 168 15.06 -6.35 13.46
N LEU A 169 16.13 -5.77 12.91
CA LEU A 169 16.36 -4.32 12.95
C LEU A 169 15.24 -3.55 12.23
N SER A 170 14.73 -4.09 11.14
CA SER A 170 13.58 -3.50 10.43
C SER A 170 12.31 -3.48 11.30
N ILE A 171 12.01 -4.57 12.01
CA ILE A 171 10.86 -4.62 12.94
C ILE A 171 11.01 -3.60 14.06
N ILE A 172 12.20 -3.52 14.68
CA ILE A 172 12.49 -2.56 15.75
C ILE A 172 12.33 -1.13 15.25
N ALA A 173 12.87 -0.81 14.07
CA ALA A 173 12.71 0.51 13.45
C ALA A 173 11.25 0.85 13.21
N GLY A 174 10.46 -0.11 12.69
CA GLY A 174 9.01 0.06 12.50
C GLY A 174 8.29 0.38 13.80
N PHE A 175 8.62 -0.30 14.87
CA PHE A 175 8.03 -0.08 16.19
C PHE A 175 8.39 1.29 16.77
N ILE A 176 9.65 1.71 16.67
CA ILE A 176 10.10 3.03 17.15
C ILE A 176 9.37 4.15 16.40
N ILE A 177 9.25 4.05 15.06
CA ILE A 177 8.57 5.08 14.26
C ILE A 177 7.08 5.12 14.63
N ASP A 178 6.44 3.98 14.87
CA ASP A 178 5.02 3.92 15.26
C ASP A 178 4.78 4.61 16.61
N LEU A 179 5.65 4.37 17.59
CA LEU A 179 5.63 5.07 18.89
C LEU A 179 5.81 6.58 18.73
N LEU A 180 6.75 7.02 17.90
CA LEU A 180 6.97 8.45 17.66
C LEU A 180 5.73 9.13 17.06
N LEU A 181 5.05 8.47 16.11
CA LEU A 181 3.81 8.97 15.53
C LEU A 181 2.66 9.02 16.57
N GLU A 182 2.61 8.08 17.49
CA GLU A 182 1.61 8.11 18.58
C GLU A 182 1.85 9.28 19.52
N ILE A 183 3.11 9.54 19.88
CA ILE A 183 3.49 10.70 20.72
C ILE A 183 3.16 12.01 20.01
N GLU A 184 3.50 12.14 18.73
CA GLU A 184 3.18 13.34 17.95
C GLU A 184 1.67 13.63 17.92
N LYS A 185 0.84 12.58 17.75
CA LYS A 185 -0.63 12.71 17.79
C LYS A 185 -1.16 13.15 19.14
N LYS A 186 -0.52 12.73 20.23
CA LYS A 186 -0.91 13.14 21.60
C LYS A 186 -0.53 14.60 21.88
N LEU A 187 0.61 15.08 21.35
CA LEU A 187 1.06 16.47 21.52
C LEU A 187 0.22 17.50 20.72
N LYS A 188 -0.42 17.06 19.63
CA LYS A 188 -1.27 17.92 18.79
C LYS A 188 -2.74 17.99 19.25
N ARG A 189 -3.10 17.27 20.29
CA ARG A 189 -4.44 17.32 20.92
C ARG A 189 -4.45 18.25 22.10
#